data_0af4d34a59e9028bf8dad49f74681bdc
#
_entry.id   0af4d34a59e9028bf8dad49f74681bdc
#
_cell.length_a   1.000
_cell.length_b   1.000
_cell.length_c   1.000
_cell.angle_alpha   90.00
_cell.angle_beta   90.00
_cell.angle_gamma   90.00
#
_symmetry.space_group_name_H-M   'P 1'
#
loop_
_entity.id
_entity.type
_entity.pdbx_description
1 polymer ?
#
loop_
_entity_poly.entity_id
_entity_poly.type
_entity_poly.pdbx_seq_one_letter_code
_entity_poly.pdbx_strand_id
1 'polypeptide(L)'
;MKTPYESEVRIRDVFNEEELAKFQSESIKVDDSSNLLFHNNTMNKADLKALIFKVCRSQLKDSYLRTALNWLEEDSKERTKEQQNEELTKLKAQNDFYKGSLTWINDNCSIKLNPTSVDKFPSLPRKELTIQAIKNHLKAICKTKKDDLSLAVKPDKFITFSEESINKIETPDFNIFKLEEEVGAENTLSVVGCYIFTSYGLYSIIKYNKFEKFVQEITRGYIRSNPYHNDLHAADVTQTCMIYLKYAKIKEFLKLNDLDLCSTFIACMVHDYKHPGYNNPFLQNTNDLIAIRYNDTSILESYHISQTFKLIRSNDAYNIFASLSNEDYRNVRKRMIGLVIATDMVFHFKQFGFLKDKIATYSITKGENRDKIVAAIDKPDKIFTMQQDFLEIIIHACDISNPTKPFDIYTFWADKVVNEFWRQGDKEKSLGLKVSMNCDRNTTTKAQCQVGFMDFIVGPFFGSFAEIFPELTFLVDNVKNNTTKFKQIKEEEDRQKKEKEGNNSK
;
A
#
# COMPACT_ATOMS: atom_id res chain seq x y z
N MET A 1 10.07 -3.15 -39.30
CA MET A 1 9.60 -3.80 -38.11
C MET A 1 9.20 -2.70 -37.14
N LYS A 2 7.89 -2.51 -36.87
CA LYS A 2 7.40 -1.52 -35.89
C LYS A 2 7.67 -2.07 -34.51
N THR A 3 8.29 -1.29 -33.65
CA THR A 3 8.52 -1.66 -32.24
C THR A 3 7.21 -1.70 -31.46
N PRO A 4 6.99 -2.62 -30.49
CA PRO A 4 5.71 -2.83 -29.80
C PRO A 4 5.31 -1.73 -28.79
N TYR A 5 5.86 -0.54 -28.84
CA TYR A 5 5.68 0.54 -27.85
C TYR A 5 5.01 1.81 -28.40
N GLU A 6 4.40 1.75 -29.56
CA GLU A 6 3.58 2.86 -30.06
C GLU A 6 2.11 2.62 -29.73
N SER A 7 1.74 2.80 -28.46
CA SER A 7 0.35 3.07 -28.12
C SER A 7 0.04 4.50 -28.55
N GLU A 8 -0.65 4.64 -29.65
CA GLU A 8 -1.28 5.91 -30.05
C GLU A 8 -2.30 6.28 -28.99
N VAL A 9 -1.98 7.26 -28.16
CA VAL A 9 -2.98 7.90 -27.28
C VAL A 9 -3.80 8.80 -28.19
N ARG A 10 -5.07 8.43 -28.40
CA ARG A 10 -5.99 9.27 -29.19
C ARG A 10 -6.28 10.54 -28.41
N ILE A 11 -6.14 11.66 -29.05
CA ILE A 11 -6.34 12.99 -28.43
C ILE A 11 -7.76 13.12 -27.85
N ARG A 12 -8.76 12.50 -28.48
CA ARG A 12 -10.14 12.44 -27.98
C ARG A 12 -10.30 11.67 -26.66
N ASP A 13 -9.33 10.85 -26.26
CA ASP A 13 -9.34 10.15 -24.96
C ASP A 13 -8.79 11.02 -23.83
N VAL A 14 -8.19 12.18 -24.18
CA VAL A 14 -7.51 13.10 -23.25
C VAL A 14 -8.21 14.45 -23.15
N PHE A 15 -8.94 14.90 -24.19
CA PHE A 15 -9.56 16.24 -24.29
C PHE A 15 -11.05 16.13 -24.62
N ASN A 16 -11.86 16.97 -23.98
CA ASN A 16 -13.28 17.09 -24.30
C ASN A 16 -13.49 17.95 -25.59
N GLU A 17 -14.73 17.94 -26.13
CA GLU A 17 -15.05 18.64 -27.38
C GLU A 17 -14.85 20.16 -27.32
N GLU A 18 -15.00 20.77 -26.15
CA GLU A 18 -14.80 22.23 -25.96
C GLU A 18 -13.31 22.59 -25.98
N GLU A 19 -12.46 21.72 -25.44
CA GLU A 19 -11.00 21.86 -25.49
C GLU A 19 -10.47 21.62 -26.90
N LEU A 20 -11.01 20.65 -27.64
CA LEU A 20 -10.68 20.39 -29.04
C LEU A 20 -11.09 21.56 -29.95
N ALA A 21 -12.21 22.21 -29.70
CA ALA A 21 -12.67 23.39 -30.46
C ALA A 21 -11.72 24.60 -30.29
N LYS A 22 -11.11 24.78 -29.11
CA LYS A 22 -10.07 25.80 -28.88
C LYS A 22 -8.81 25.55 -29.69
N PHE A 23 -8.43 24.29 -29.88
CA PHE A 23 -7.28 23.93 -30.76
C PHE A 23 -7.51 24.25 -32.20
N GLN A 24 -8.73 24.11 -32.71
CA GLN A 24 -9.07 24.41 -34.12
C GLN A 24 -8.97 25.89 -34.44
N SER A 25 -9.12 26.79 -33.45
CA SER A 25 -9.00 28.23 -33.65
C SER A 25 -7.55 28.73 -33.79
N GLU A 26 -6.55 27.92 -33.43
CA GLU A 26 -5.13 28.28 -33.43
C GLU A 26 -4.32 27.64 -34.56
N SER A 27 -4.90 27.39 -35.72
CA SER A 27 -4.21 26.81 -36.93
C SER A 27 -3.77 25.34 -36.76
N ILE A 28 -4.39 24.60 -35.88
CA ILE A 28 -4.13 23.16 -35.68
C ILE A 28 -5.34 22.39 -36.19
N LYS A 29 -5.14 21.46 -37.15
CA LYS A 29 -6.19 20.56 -37.63
C LYS A 29 -5.99 19.16 -37.03
N VAL A 30 -7.08 18.51 -36.65
CA VAL A 30 -7.14 17.11 -36.27
C VAL A 30 -7.69 16.34 -37.47
N ASP A 31 -6.99 15.30 -37.92
CA ASP A 31 -7.48 14.44 -39.00
C ASP A 31 -8.54 13.44 -38.49
N ASP A 32 -9.20 12.74 -39.43
CA ASP A 32 -10.23 11.74 -39.15
C ASP A 32 -9.71 10.53 -38.32
N SER A 33 -8.40 10.35 -38.25
CA SER A 33 -7.71 9.33 -37.43
C SER A 33 -7.33 9.85 -36.04
N SER A 34 -7.69 11.09 -35.66
CA SER A 34 -7.36 11.77 -34.40
C SER A 34 -5.86 12.12 -34.24
N ASN A 35 -5.14 12.33 -35.35
CA ASN A 35 -3.78 12.84 -35.35
C ASN A 35 -3.76 14.36 -35.47
N LEU A 36 -2.84 15.03 -34.78
CA LEU A 36 -2.61 16.46 -34.88
C LEU A 36 -1.78 16.77 -36.14
N LEU A 37 -2.38 17.51 -37.08
CA LEU A 37 -1.71 18.00 -38.29
C LEU A 37 -1.43 19.50 -38.14
N PHE A 38 -0.17 19.89 -38.28
CA PHE A 38 0.24 21.30 -38.40
C PHE A 38 0.37 21.70 -39.88
N HIS A 39 -0.03 22.89 -40.21
CA HIS A 39 0.17 23.40 -41.55
C HIS A 39 1.67 23.34 -41.91
N ASN A 40 2.01 22.40 -42.78
CA ASN A 40 3.30 22.15 -43.43
C ASN A 40 4.37 21.30 -42.74
N ASN A 41 4.16 20.74 -41.56
CA ASN A 41 5.12 19.75 -41.01
C ASN A 41 4.46 18.77 -40.03
N THR A 42 4.75 17.49 -40.17
CA THR A 42 4.46 16.47 -39.13
C THR A 42 5.32 16.75 -37.91
N MET A 43 4.68 16.97 -36.78
CA MET A 43 5.36 17.19 -35.51
C MET A 43 6.09 15.92 -35.05
N ASN A 44 7.36 16.03 -34.68
CA ASN A 44 8.07 14.92 -34.12
C ASN A 44 7.56 14.62 -32.66
N LYS A 45 7.89 13.43 -32.16
CA LYS A 45 7.43 12.94 -30.84
C LYS A 45 7.82 13.86 -29.66
N ALA A 46 8.91 14.61 -29.78
CA ALA A 46 9.39 15.55 -28.77
C ALA A 46 8.54 16.82 -28.72
N ASP A 47 8.18 17.34 -29.91
CA ASP A 47 7.35 18.54 -30.08
C ASP A 47 5.90 18.26 -29.67
N LEU A 48 5.37 17.07 -29.96
CA LEU A 48 4.06 16.63 -29.48
C LEU A 48 4.03 16.51 -27.95
N LYS A 49 5.07 15.95 -27.35
CA LYS A 49 5.20 15.93 -25.88
C LYS A 49 5.26 17.34 -25.29
N ALA A 50 5.99 18.26 -25.90
CA ALA A 50 6.07 19.65 -25.47
C ALA A 50 4.72 20.37 -25.58
N LEU A 51 3.93 20.10 -26.63
CA LEU A 51 2.61 20.69 -26.82
C LEU A 51 1.58 20.10 -25.83
N ILE A 52 1.54 18.77 -25.63
CA ILE A 52 0.71 18.11 -24.61
C ILE A 52 1.07 18.66 -23.23
N PHE A 53 2.36 18.83 -22.95
CA PHE A 53 2.83 19.48 -21.72
C PHE A 53 2.35 20.93 -21.59
N LYS A 54 2.35 21.69 -22.68
CA LYS A 54 1.89 23.08 -22.71
C LYS A 54 0.39 23.22 -22.45
N VAL A 55 -0.42 22.28 -22.94
CA VAL A 55 -1.89 22.29 -22.82
C VAL A 55 -2.36 21.68 -21.50
N CYS A 56 -1.75 20.59 -21.04
CA CYS A 56 -2.05 19.97 -19.74
C CYS A 56 -1.53 20.80 -18.54
N ARG A 57 -0.81 21.90 -18.79
CA ARG A 57 -0.10 22.70 -17.79
C ARG A 57 -1.02 23.47 -16.84
N SER A 58 -2.26 23.75 -17.22
CA SER A 58 -3.26 24.32 -16.31
C SER A 58 -3.63 23.40 -15.14
N GLN A 59 -3.28 22.10 -15.27
CA GLN A 59 -3.54 21.05 -14.27
C GLN A 59 -2.28 20.44 -13.64
N LEU A 60 -1.07 20.65 -14.22
CA LEU A 60 0.18 20.07 -13.71
C LEU A 60 1.03 21.13 -12.99
N LYS A 61 1.26 20.94 -11.70
CA LYS A 61 2.07 21.84 -10.85
C LYS A 61 3.57 21.76 -11.20
N ASP A 62 4.31 22.86 -10.95
CA ASP A 62 5.74 23.08 -11.20
C ASP A 62 6.73 21.95 -10.81
N SER A 63 6.33 21.06 -9.88
CA SER A 63 7.15 19.94 -9.41
C SER A 63 7.51 18.93 -10.51
N TYR A 64 6.65 18.73 -11.49
CA TYR A 64 6.90 17.78 -12.59
C TYR A 64 7.97 18.29 -13.58
N LEU A 65 8.00 19.60 -13.83
CA LEU A 65 9.02 20.22 -14.68
C LEU A 65 10.40 20.14 -14.03
N ARG A 66 10.52 20.38 -12.73
CA ARG A 66 11.80 20.21 -12.02
C ARG A 66 12.28 18.76 -12.01
N THR A 67 11.36 17.81 -11.87
CA THR A 67 11.71 16.38 -11.87
C THR A 67 12.15 15.93 -13.26
N ALA A 68 11.51 16.41 -14.33
CA ALA A 68 11.90 16.12 -15.71
C ALA A 68 13.25 16.77 -16.06
N LEU A 69 13.51 17.99 -15.59
CA LEU A 69 14.79 18.68 -15.73
C LEU A 69 15.91 17.96 -14.97
N ASN A 70 15.67 17.55 -13.72
CA ASN A 70 16.65 16.79 -12.92
C ASN A 70 16.94 15.41 -13.55
N TRP A 71 15.95 14.75 -14.14
CA TRP A 71 16.14 13.47 -14.82
C TRP A 71 16.95 13.64 -16.11
N LEU A 72 16.72 14.74 -16.88
CA LEU A 72 17.50 15.08 -18.05
C LEU A 72 18.95 15.51 -17.68
N GLU A 73 19.16 16.14 -16.53
CA GLU A 73 20.49 16.45 -16.01
C GLU A 73 21.25 15.21 -15.53
N GLU A 74 20.56 14.20 -15.01
CA GLU A 74 21.17 12.91 -14.61
C GLU A 74 21.51 12.04 -15.84
N ASP A 75 20.64 12.00 -16.84
CA ASP A 75 20.86 11.24 -18.10
C ASP A 75 21.97 11.87 -18.96
N SER A 76 22.25 13.16 -18.76
CA SER A 76 23.29 13.92 -19.50
C SER A 76 24.72 13.65 -19.03
N LYS A 77 24.95 12.91 -17.94
CA LYS A 77 26.30 12.63 -17.41
C LYS A 77 27.19 11.77 -18.33
N GLU A 78 26.61 11.13 -19.34
CA GLU A 78 27.35 10.33 -20.34
C GLU A 78 27.68 11.09 -21.63
N ARG A 79 27.30 12.39 -21.75
CA ARG A 79 27.54 13.21 -22.95
C ARG A 79 28.68 14.20 -22.77
N THR A 80 29.28 14.62 -23.88
CA THR A 80 30.38 15.60 -23.85
C THR A 80 29.90 16.96 -23.33
N LYS A 81 30.79 17.70 -22.63
CA LYS A 81 30.48 19.03 -22.06
C LYS A 81 29.90 20.03 -23.05
N GLU A 82 30.23 19.92 -24.31
CA GLU A 82 29.75 20.81 -25.39
C GLU A 82 28.29 20.50 -25.76
N GLN A 83 27.92 19.24 -25.87
CA GLN A 83 26.55 18.81 -26.13
C GLN A 83 25.63 19.12 -24.94
N GLN A 84 26.17 19.01 -23.70
CA GLN A 84 25.46 19.37 -22.46
C GLN A 84 25.15 20.87 -22.40
N ASN A 85 26.09 21.74 -22.79
CA ASN A 85 25.90 23.19 -22.79
C ASN A 85 24.91 23.67 -23.85
N GLU A 86 24.90 23.05 -25.03
CA GLU A 86 23.96 23.40 -26.10
C GLU A 86 22.51 23.00 -25.73
N GLU A 87 22.33 21.84 -25.13
CA GLU A 87 21.02 21.35 -24.70
C GLU A 87 20.51 22.11 -23.47
N LEU A 88 21.40 22.45 -22.52
CA LEU A 88 21.10 23.29 -21.36
C LEU A 88 20.70 24.72 -21.79
N THR A 89 21.32 25.26 -22.83
CA THR A 89 20.99 26.59 -23.40
C THR A 89 19.61 26.56 -24.06
N LYS A 90 19.31 25.51 -24.83
CA LYS A 90 17.97 25.29 -25.41
C LYS A 90 16.87 25.13 -24.34
N LEU A 91 17.17 24.38 -23.28
CA LEU A 91 16.24 24.16 -22.16
C LEU A 91 16.01 25.45 -21.35
N LYS A 92 17.05 26.28 -21.13
CA LYS A 92 16.92 27.58 -20.47
C LYS A 92 16.09 28.56 -21.30
N ALA A 93 16.31 28.64 -22.61
CA ALA A 93 15.51 29.48 -23.52
C ALA A 93 14.04 29.02 -23.55
N GLN A 94 13.78 27.70 -23.54
CA GLN A 94 12.43 27.16 -23.40
C GLN A 94 11.80 27.51 -22.05
N ASN A 95 12.55 27.39 -20.93
CA ASN A 95 12.06 27.74 -19.61
C ASN A 95 11.70 29.23 -19.46
N ASP A 96 12.50 30.12 -20.06
CA ASP A 96 12.23 31.57 -20.05
C ASP A 96 11.05 31.92 -20.94
N PHE A 97 10.88 31.26 -22.08
CA PHE A 97 9.66 31.33 -22.89
C PHE A 97 8.41 30.87 -22.11
N TYR A 98 8.54 29.78 -21.31
CA TYR A 98 7.46 29.27 -20.50
C TYR A 98 7.14 30.18 -19.31
N LYS A 99 8.13 30.83 -18.65
CA LYS A 99 7.91 31.83 -17.62
C LYS A 99 7.15 33.04 -18.16
N GLY A 100 7.53 33.54 -19.32
CA GLY A 100 6.81 34.63 -19.99
C GLY A 100 5.35 34.29 -20.31
N SER A 101 5.08 33.04 -20.73
CA SER A 101 3.72 32.56 -21.01
C SER A 101 2.88 32.39 -19.74
N LEU A 102 3.47 32.00 -18.61
CA LEU A 102 2.78 31.94 -17.30
C LEU A 102 2.40 33.31 -16.77
N THR A 103 3.28 34.31 -16.92
CA THR A 103 3.00 35.69 -16.55
C THR A 103 1.82 36.23 -17.39
N TRP A 104 1.82 35.97 -18.69
CA TRP A 104 0.75 36.36 -19.57
C TRP A 104 -0.60 35.70 -19.22
N ILE A 105 -0.60 34.40 -18.85
CA ILE A 105 -1.81 33.67 -18.43
C ILE A 105 -2.34 34.20 -17.09
N ASN A 106 -1.48 34.48 -16.13
CA ASN A 106 -1.89 35.06 -14.86
C ASN A 106 -2.48 36.48 -15.00
N ASP A 107 -1.96 37.24 -15.95
CA ASP A 107 -2.41 38.62 -16.18
C ASP A 107 -3.72 38.69 -16.99
N ASN A 108 -4.05 37.64 -17.78
CA ASN A 108 -5.19 37.65 -18.70
C ASN A 108 -6.31 36.66 -18.35
N CYS A 109 -6.10 35.72 -17.44
CA CYS A 109 -7.12 34.80 -16.95
C CYS A 109 -7.45 35.11 -15.49
N SER A 110 -8.60 35.74 -15.23
CA SER A 110 -9.05 36.14 -13.90
C SER A 110 -9.40 34.92 -13.01
N ILE A 111 -8.39 34.19 -12.54
CA ILE A 111 -8.54 33.20 -11.47
C ILE A 111 -7.69 33.66 -10.29
N LYS A 112 -8.29 34.47 -9.42
CA LYS A 112 -7.72 34.80 -8.13
C LYS A 112 -7.89 33.62 -7.18
N LEU A 113 -6.85 32.81 -7.02
CA LEU A 113 -6.71 31.90 -5.92
C LEU A 113 -6.22 32.66 -4.68
N ASN A 114 -7.07 32.72 -3.68
CA ASN A 114 -6.79 33.39 -2.41
C ASN A 114 -5.81 32.53 -1.57
N PRO A 115 -4.60 33.00 -1.19
CA PRO A 115 -3.60 32.17 -0.50
C PRO A 115 -3.67 32.25 1.03
N THR A 116 -4.79 32.56 1.63
CA THR A 116 -4.84 32.71 3.09
C THR A 116 -5.94 31.85 3.69
N SER A 117 -5.60 30.64 4.12
CA SER A 117 -6.13 29.98 5.32
C SER A 117 -5.57 28.55 5.57
N VAL A 118 -4.26 28.40 5.50
CA VAL A 118 -3.65 27.12 5.87
C VAL A 118 -2.47 27.41 6.78
N ASP A 119 -2.71 27.73 8.02
CA ASP A 119 -1.68 27.60 9.06
C ASP A 119 -2.28 27.94 10.42
N LYS A 120 -3.01 26.99 11.03
CA LYS A 120 -3.21 26.94 12.49
C LYS A 120 -3.83 25.60 12.89
N PHE A 121 -3.04 24.54 12.87
CA PHE A 121 -3.29 23.44 13.80
C PHE A 121 -2.15 23.39 14.80
N PRO A 122 -2.43 23.45 16.11
CA PRO A 122 -1.41 23.35 17.12
C PRO A 122 -0.76 21.96 17.07
N SER A 123 0.57 21.91 17.11
CA SER A 123 1.32 20.71 17.42
C SER A 123 0.81 20.18 18.77
N LEU A 124 0.13 19.03 18.75
CA LEU A 124 -0.34 18.40 19.97
C LEU A 124 0.86 18.02 20.83
N PRO A 125 0.87 18.41 22.12
CA PRO A 125 1.95 18.08 23.02
C PRO A 125 2.02 16.54 23.24
N ARG A 126 3.25 16.02 23.39
CA ARG A 126 3.58 14.62 23.67
C ARG A 126 3.08 14.10 25.04
N LYS A 127 1.93 14.55 25.52
CA LYS A 127 1.30 14.02 26.74
C LYS A 127 0.26 13.00 26.36
N GLU A 128 0.15 11.95 27.16
CA GLU A 128 -0.80 10.84 27.07
C GLU A 128 -2.14 11.34 26.49
N LEU A 129 -2.36 10.99 25.23
CA LEU A 129 -3.63 11.28 24.56
C LEU A 129 -4.67 10.38 25.22
N THR A 130 -5.56 10.95 25.99
CA THR A 130 -6.68 10.23 26.53
C THR A 130 -7.57 9.72 25.41
N ILE A 131 -8.24 8.61 25.58
CA ILE A 131 -9.24 8.07 24.65
C ILE A 131 -10.22 9.17 24.21
N GLN A 132 -10.53 10.12 25.09
CA GLN A 132 -11.40 11.25 24.79
C GLN A 132 -10.76 12.24 23.78
N ALA A 133 -9.45 12.47 23.86
CA ALA A 133 -8.74 13.32 22.89
C ALA A 133 -8.70 12.66 21.50
N ILE A 134 -8.50 11.35 21.46
CA ILE A 134 -8.58 10.57 20.22
C ILE A 134 -9.99 10.61 19.64
N LYS A 135 -11.02 10.39 20.47
CA LYS A 135 -12.44 10.52 20.06
C LYS A 135 -12.76 11.90 19.50
N ASN A 136 -12.28 12.96 20.16
CA ASN A 136 -12.51 14.34 19.72
C ASN A 136 -11.78 14.61 18.39
N HIS A 137 -10.57 14.08 18.22
CA HIS A 137 -9.79 14.22 17.00
C HIS A 137 -10.45 13.46 15.83
N LEU A 138 -10.87 12.22 16.03
CA LEU A 138 -11.62 11.44 15.04
C LEU A 138 -12.98 12.08 14.70
N LYS A 139 -13.68 12.66 15.69
CA LYS A 139 -14.91 13.45 15.46
C LYS A 139 -14.65 14.73 14.65
N ALA A 140 -13.50 15.38 14.86
CA ALA A 140 -13.11 16.57 14.09
C ALA A 140 -12.83 16.20 12.62
N ILE A 141 -12.15 15.05 12.36
CA ILE A 141 -11.95 14.50 11.02
C ILE A 141 -13.30 14.30 10.30
N CYS A 142 -14.28 13.74 11.02
CA CYS A 142 -15.63 13.51 10.47
C CYS A 142 -16.41 14.81 10.24
N LYS A 143 -16.13 15.89 11.01
CA LYS A 143 -16.76 17.20 10.87
C LYS A 143 -16.21 18.03 9.70
N THR A 144 -14.89 17.99 9.47
CA THR A 144 -14.25 18.73 8.36
C THR A 144 -14.70 18.22 6.99
N LYS A 145 -15.11 16.96 6.87
CA LYS A 145 -15.78 16.45 5.65
C LYS A 145 -17.11 17.13 5.34
N LYS A 146 -17.74 17.80 6.31
CA LYS A 146 -19.04 18.46 6.14
C LYS A 146 -18.92 19.85 5.51
N ASP A 147 -17.80 20.52 5.73
CA ASP A 147 -17.64 21.94 5.31
C ASP A 147 -16.95 22.08 3.93
N ASP A 148 -16.22 21.05 3.46
CA ASP A 148 -15.52 21.05 2.16
C ASP A 148 -16.29 20.34 1.02
N LEU A 149 -17.46 19.76 1.29
CA LEU A 149 -18.31 19.06 0.33
C LEU A 149 -19.47 19.93 -0.15
N SER A 150 -19.18 21.10 -0.73
CA SER A 150 -20.17 21.88 -1.50
C SER A 150 -20.37 21.39 -2.94
N LEU A 151 -19.93 20.18 -3.27
CA LEU A 151 -20.19 19.49 -4.54
C LEU A 151 -20.83 18.11 -4.28
N ALA A 152 -22.18 18.14 -4.25
CA ALA A 152 -23.08 17.06 -4.63
C ALA A 152 -22.82 15.64 -4.11
N VAL A 153 -22.85 15.42 -2.78
CA VAL A 153 -23.24 14.13 -2.20
C VAL A 153 -24.10 14.40 -0.95
N LYS A 154 -25.27 13.75 -0.87
CA LYS A 154 -26.25 13.94 0.20
C LYS A 154 -25.64 13.75 1.60
N PRO A 155 -25.92 14.62 2.58
CA PRO A 155 -25.28 14.65 3.90
C PRO A 155 -26.01 13.76 4.92
N ASP A 156 -26.14 12.45 4.71
CA ASP A 156 -26.99 11.61 5.56
C ASP A 156 -26.32 10.49 6.35
N LYS A 157 -25.00 10.44 6.47
CA LYS A 157 -24.38 9.53 7.45
C LYS A 157 -23.24 10.20 8.19
N PHE A 158 -23.51 10.57 9.44
CA PHE A 158 -22.43 10.78 10.42
C PHE A 158 -21.70 9.46 10.63
N ILE A 159 -20.37 9.47 10.50
CA ILE A 159 -19.55 8.32 10.91
C ILE A 159 -19.62 8.28 12.45
N THR A 160 -20.40 7.36 12.98
CA THR A 160 -20.51 7.14 14.44
C THR A 160 -19.65 5.93 14.78
N PHE A 161 -18.63 6.13 15.63
CA PHE A 161 -17.89 5.04 16.24
C PHE A 161 -18.60 4.59 17.50
N SER A 162 -18.70 3.28 17.68
CA SER A 162 -19.07 2.78 19.00
C SER A 162 -17.92 2.96 20.00
N GLU A 163 -18.26 3.18 21.26
CA GLU A 163 -17.26 3.18 22.33
C GLU A 163 -16.55 1.82 22.42
N GLU A 164 -17.25 0.75 22.10
CA GLU A 164 -16.72 -0.60 22.10
C GLU A 164 -15.59 -0.75 21.09
N SER A 165 -15.78 -0.36 19.83
CA SER A 165 -14.76 -0.49 18.78
C SER A 165 -13.50 0.32 19.10
N ILE A 166 -13.65 1.56 19.63
CA ILE A 166 -12.49 2.37 20.00
C ILE A 166 -11.75 1.76 21.22
N ASN A 167 -12.47 1.24 22.19
CA ASN A 167 -11.84 0.65 23.37
C ASN A 167 -11.11 -0.66 23.03
N LYS A 168 -11.54 -1.38 22.00
CA LYS A 168 -10.95 -2.64 21.57
C LYS A 168 -9.86 -2.53 20.51
N ILE A 169 -9.70 -1.40 19.82
CA ILE A 169 -8.74 -1.26 18.73
C ILE A 169 -7.30 -1.58 19.13
N GLU A 170 -6.98 -1.43 20.42
CA GLU A 170 -5.67 -1.76 20.99
C GLU A 170 -5.63 -3.16 21.64
N THR A 171 -6.58 -4.03 21.33
CA THR A 171 -6.65 -5.38 21.89
C THR A 171 -6.59 -6.45 20.80
N PRO A 172 -6.12 -7.68 21.13
CA PRO A 172 -6.00 -8.76 20.16
C PRO A 172 -7.34 -9.30 19.62
N ASP A 173 -8.43 -9.06 20.34
CA ASP A 173 -9.79 -9.47 19.98
C ASP A 173 -10.56 -8.38 19.21
N PHE A 174 -9.86 -7.35 18.72
CA PHE A 174 -10.46 -6.31 17.88
C PHE A 174 -11.05 -6.89 16.61
N ASN A 175 -12.32 -6.57 16.35
CA ASN A 175 -13.05 -7.02 15.20
C ASN A 175 -13.11 -5.91 14.13
N ILE A 176 -12.26 -6.03 13.11
CA ILE A 176 -12.16 -5.05 12.01
C ILE A 176 -13.45 -4.99 11.17
N PHE A 177 -14.22 -6.10 11.08
CA PHE A 177 -15.48 -6.13 10.34
C PHE A 177 -16.55 -5.28 11.03
N LYS A 178 -16.62 -5.32 12.39
CA LYS A 178 -17.47 -4.41 13.14
C LYS A 178 -17.11 -2.95 12.91
N LEU A 179 -15.82 -2.63 12.88
CA LEU A 179 -15.39 -1.27 12.57
C LEU A 179 -15.83 -0.89 11.14
N GLU A 180 -15.68 -1.78 10.17
CA GLU A 180 -16.12 -1.52 8.78
C GLU A 180 -17.63 -1.23 8.70
N GLU A 181 -18.45 -1.99 9.42
CA GLU A 181 -19.90 -1.76 9.50
C GLU A 181 -20.24 -0.38 10.10
N GLU A 182 -19.48 0.08 11.11
CA GLU A 182 -19.71 1.35 11.80
C GLU A 182 -19.28 2.56 10.96
N VAL A 183 -18.11 2.49 10.33
CA VAL A 183 -17.49 3.66 9.68
C VAL A 183 -17.65 3.67 8.17
N GLY A 184 -18.09 2.58 7.59
CA GLY A 184 -18.11 2.35 6.15
C GLY A 184 -16.75 1.89 5.62
N ALA A 185 -16.84 1.04 4.62
CA ALA A 185 -15.67 0.39 4.03
C ALA A 185 -14.61 1.42 3.59
N GLU A 186 -15.01 2.50 2.94
CA GLU A 186 -14.11 3.56 2.42
C GLU A 186 -13.34 4.34 3.50
N ASN A 187 -13.71 4.18 4.77
CA ASN A 187 -13.11 4.92 5.88
C ASN A 187 -12.27 4.03 6.81
N THR A 188 -12.41 2.70 6.75
CA THR A 188 -11.83 1.77 7.73
C THR A 188 -10.30 1.91 7.81
N LEU A 189 -9.59 1.87 6.69
CA LEU A 189 -8.13 2.05 6.68
C LEU A 189 -7.72 3.44 7.19
N SER A 190 -8.47 4.49 6.82
CA SER A 190 -8.19 5.86 7.28
C SER A 190 -8.37 5.98 8.79
N VAL A 191 -9.40 5.36 9.35
CA VAL A 191 -9.67 5.37 10.79
C VAL A 191 -8.56 4.67 11.58
N VAL A 192 -8.20 3.45 11.17
CA VAL A 192 -7.11 2.70 11.80
C VAL A 192 -5.79 3.47 11.70
N GLY A 193 -5.46 3.98 10.52
CA GLY A 193 -4.25 4.77 10.31
C GLY A 193 -4.20 6.04 11.16
N CYS A 194 -5.27 6.83 11.17
CA CYS A 194 -5.35 8.03 11.99
C CYS A 194 -5.27 7.74 13.49
N TYR A 195 -5.91 6.65 13.94
CA TYR A 195 -5.80 6.21 15.32
C TYR A 195 -4.35 5.94 15.71
N ILE A 196 -3.64 5.12 14.92
CA ILE A 196 -2.24 4.73 15.18
C ILE A 196 -1.33 5.96 15.15
N PHE A 197 -1.44 6.80 14.12
CA PHE A 197 -0.61 8.01 14.01
C PHE A 197 -0.82 8.99 15.15
N THR A 198 -2.05 9.09 15.65
CA THR A 198 -2.37 9.90 16.84
C THR A 198 -1.77 9.28 18.09
N SER A 199 -1.97 7.98 18.33
CA SER A 199 -1.51 7.27 19.52
C SER A 199 0.02 7.28 19.66
N TYR A 200 0.74 7.16 18.56
CA TYR A 200 2.21 7.19 18.53
C TYR A 200 2.81 8.59 18.32
N GLY A 201 1.99 9.64 18.15
CA GLY A 201 2.46 11.02 17.95
C GLY A 201 3.18 11.25 16.63
N LEU A 202 2.90 10.45 15.58
CA LEU A 202 3.64 10.45 14.31
C LEU A 202 3.31 11.65 13.41
N TYR A 203 2.34 12.47 13.78
CA TYR A 203 2.08 13.73 13.10
C TYR A 203 3.16 14.80 13.32
N SER A 204 4.12 14.53 14.21
CA SER A 204 5.37 15.30 14.31
C SER A 204 6.28 15.10 13.09
N ILE A 205 6.15 13.98 12.36
CA ILE A 205 6.93 13.62 11.18
C ILE A 205 6.15 13.94 9.90
N ILE A 206 4.89 13.50 9.82
CA ILE A 206 4.03 13.68 8.66
C ILE A 206 2.87 14.60 9.04
N LYS A 207 2.68 15.68 8.30
CA LYS A 207 1.54 16.58 8.52
C LYS A 207 0.22 15.84 8.35
N TYR A 208 -0.70 16.03 9.30
CA TYR A 208 -2.01 15.38 9.33
C TYR A 208 -2.77 15.47 7.99
N ASN A 209 -2.88 16.68 7.42
CA ASN A 209 -3.60 16.90 6.18
C ASN A 209 -3.01 16.17 4.96
N LYS A 210 -1.68 15.95 4.93
CA LYS A 210 -1.04 15.15 3.89
C LYS A 210 -1.27 13.66 4.12
N PHE A 211 -1.17 13.22 5.37
CA PHE A 211 -1.43 11.83 5.75
C PHE A 211 -2.86 11.41 5.40
N GLU A 212 -3.86 12.21 5.81
CA GLU A 212 -5.26 11.94 5.52
C GLU A 212 -5.52 11.79 4.02
N LYS A 213 -5.07 12.74 3.21
CA LYS A 213 -5.23 12.68 1.75
C LYS A 213 -4.51 11.49 1.14
N PHE A 214 -3.31 11.18 1.63
CA PHE A 214 -2.54 10.02 1.18
C PHE A 214 -3.30 8.72 1.46
N VAL A 215 -3.76 8.50 2.69
CA VAL A 215 -4.48 7.27 3.07
C VAL A 215 -5.79 7.15 2.30
N GLN A 216 -6.52 8.25 2.07
CA GLN A 216 -7.72 8.22 1.22
C GLN A 216 -7.40 7.78 -0.21
N GLU A 217 -6.31 8.25 -0.82
CA GLU A 217 -5.92 7.81 -2.16
C GLU A 217 -5.40 6.36 -2.17
N ILE A 218 -4.72 5.91 -1.12
CA ILE A 218 -4.36 4.50 -0.94
C ILE A 218 -5.63 3.64 -0.88
N THR A 219 -6.60 4.00 -0.04
CA THR A 219 -7.89 3.29 0.06
C THR A 219 -8.60 3.18 -1.28
N ARG A 220 -8.62 4.28 -2.07
CA ARG A 220 -9.24 4.27 -3.41
C ARG A 220 -8.49 3.41 -4.42
N GLY A 221 -7.20 3.21 -4.24
CA GLY A 221 -6.38 2.41 -5.14
C GLY A 221 -6.43 0.91 -4.86
N TYR A 222 -6.91 0.49 -3.69
CA TYR A 222 -7.24 -0.91 -3.44
C TYR A 222 -8.48 -1.32 -4.23
N ILE A 223 -8.47 -2.54 -4.78
CA ILE A 223 -9.57 -3.07 -5.58
C ILE A 223 -10.56 -3.79 -4.67
N ARG A 224 -11.67 -3.12 -4.32
CA ARG A 224 -12.67 -3.66 -3.39
C ARG A 224 -13.43 -4.88 -3.90
N SER A 225 -13.44 -5.13 -5.20
CA SER A 225 -14.00 -6.37 -5.74
C SER A 225 -13.15 -7.61 -5.45
N ASN A 226 -11.92 -7.44 -4.98
CA ASN A 226 -11.13 -8.53 -4.43
C ASN A 226 -11.75 -8.95 -3.10
N PRO A 227 -12.04 -10.24 -2.89
CA PRO A 227 -12.60 -10.71 -1.63
C PRO A 227 -11.68 -10.49 -0.43
N TYR A 228 -10.35 -10.64 -0.63
CA TYR A 228 -9.36 -10.65 0.43
C TYR A 228 -8.32 -9.52 0.30
N HIS A 229 -7.53 -9.46 -0.78
CA HIS A 229 -6.48 -8.44 -0.96
C HIS A 229 -7.09 -7.08 -1.33
N ASN A 230 -7.60 -6.38 -0.31
CA ASN A 230 -8.24 -5.08 -0.40
C ASN A 230 -7.83 -4.19 0.78
N ASP A 231 -8.39 -2.99 0.89
CA ASP A 231 -8.06 -2.02 1.93
C ASP A 231 -8.50 -2.43 3.35
N LEU A 232 -9.47 -3.35 3.50
CA LEU A 232 -9.82 -3.90 4.79
C LEU A 232 -8.71 -4.81 5.34
N HIS A 233 -8.11 -5.67 4.47
CA HIS A 233 -6.94 -6.46 4.83
C HIS A 233 -5.77 -5.56 5.23
N ALA A 234 -5.49 -4.52 4.47
CA ALA A 234 -4.44 -3.55 4.82
C ALA A 234 -4.69 -2.87 6.19
N ALA A 235 -5.96 -2.56 6.50
CA ALA A 235 -6.34 -2.02 7.80
C ALA A 235 -6.09 -3.03 8.93
N ASP A 236 -6.43 -4.30 8.71
CA ASP A 236 -6.23 -5.39 9.67
C ASP A 236 -4.74 -5.66 9.93
N VAL A 237 -3.92 -5.71 8.87
CA VAL A 237 -2.45 -5.84 8.98
C VAL A 237 -1.84 -4.67 9.75
N THR A 238 -2.30 -3.43 9.49
CA THR A 238 -1.81 -2.24 10.18
C THR A 238 -2.17 -2.25 11.67
N GLN A 239 -3.40 -2.63 12.02
CA GLN A 239 -3.84 -2.77 13.40
C GLN A 239 -3.08 -3.89 14.11
N THR A 240 -2.89 -5.04 13.45
CA THR A 240 -2.15 -6.18 14.00
C THR A 240 -0.69 -5.81 14.29
N CYS A 241 -0.05 -5.03 13.41
CA CYS A 241 1.29 -4.51 13.62
C CYS A 241 1.36 -3.65 14.91
N MET A 242 0.36 -2.79 15.13
CA MET A 242 0.27 -2.01 16.36
C MET A 242 0.17 -2.93 17.60
N ILE A 243 -0.63 -4.00 17.54
CA ILE A 243 -0.75 -4.97 18.65
C ILE A 243 0.61 -5.63 18.96
N TYR A 244 1.32 -6.12 17.92
CA TYR A 244 2.61 -6.78 18.12
C TYR A 244 3.64 -5.81 18.71
N LEU A 245 3.74 -4.60 18.14
CA LEU A 245 4.66 -3.57 18.64
C LEU A 245 4.38 -3.20 20.10
N LYS A 246 3.10 -3.09 20.49
CA LYS A 246 2.67 -2.69 21.82
C LYS A 246 2.88 -3.81 22.84
N TYR A 247 2.32 -5.01 22.58
CA TYR A 247 2.31 -6.11 23.55
C TYR A 247 3.71 -6.67 23.79
N ALA A 248 4.50 -6.88 22.75
CA ALA A 248 5.86 -7.40 22.86
C ALA A 248 6.93 -6.32 23.11
N LYS A 249 6.52 -5.05 23.29
CA LYS A 249 7.41 -3.90 23.49
C LYS A 249 8.53 -3.83 22.46
N ILE A 250 8.17 -4.09 21.19
CA ILE A 250 9.14 -4.23 20.11
C ILE A 250 9.86 -2.89 19.82
N LYS A 251 9.16 -1.75 20.02
CA LYS A 251 9.79 -0.43 19.90
C LYS A 251 11.01 -0.30 20.80
N GLU A 252 10.85 -0.67 22.07
CA GLU A 252 11.90 -0.63 23.09
C GLU A 252 12.98 -1.68 22.80
N PHE A 253 12.57 -2.90 22.50
CA PHE A 253 13.46 -4.02 22.19
C PHE A 253 14.40 -3.69 21.02
N LEU A 254 13.87 -3.21 19.90
CA LEU A 254 14.65 -2.86 18.71
C LEU A 254 15.19 -1.43 18.74
N LYS A 255 14.92 -0.63 19.79
CA LYS A 255 15.29 0.79 19.88
C LYS A 255 14.81 1.61 18.68
N LEU A 256 13.55 1.37 18.25
CA LEU A 256 12.97 2.06 17.10
C LEU A 256 12.67 3.52 17.43
N ASN A 257 13.04 4.41 16.52
CA ASN A 257 12.63 5.81 16.58
C ASN A 257 11.25 6.02 15.91
N ASP A 258 10.73 7.24 15.98
CA ASP A 258 9.42 7.55 15.43
C ASP A 258 9.38 7.45 13.89
N LEU A 259 10.54 7.66 13.21
CA LEU A 259 10.64 7.52 11.75
C LEU A 259 10.59 6.05 11.32
N ASP A 260 11.19 5.15 12.13
CA ASP A 260 11.09 3.70 11.93
C ASP A 260 9.65 3.22 12.07
N LEU A 261 8.93 3.68 13.11
CA LEU A 261 7.50 3.36 13.30
C LEU A 261 6.63 3.91 12.18
N CYS A 262 6.86 5.16 11.79
CA CYS A 262 6.14 5.82 10.71
C CYS A 262 6.27 5.03 9.40
N SER A 263 7.50 4.65 9.02
CA SER A 263 7.76 3.87 7.81
C SER A 263 7.15 2.46 7.88
N THR A 264 7.15 1.84 9.06
CA THR A 264 6.58 0.51 9.28
C THR A 264 5.05 0.53 9.12
N PHE A 265 4.36 1.45 9.78
CA PHE A 265 2.90 1.54 9.66
C PHE A 265 2.45 1.92 8.24
N ILE A 266 3.17 2.82 7.57
CA ILE A 266 2.87 3.14 6.17
C ILE A 266 3.09 1.91 5.29
N ALA A 267 4.17 1.14 5.51
CA ALA A 267 4.40 -0.10 4.78
C ALA A 267 3.23 -1.09 4.94
N CYS A 268 2.71 -1.28 6.17
CA CYS A 268 1.52 -2.10 6.41
C CYS A 268 0.30 -1.60 5.63
N MET A 269 0.07 -0.28 5.56
CA MET A 269 -1.08 0.29 4.85
C MET A 269 -1.02 0.10 3.33
N VAL A 270 0.17 -0.09 2.77
CA VAL A 270 0.39 -0.09 1.31
C VAL A 270 0.94 -1.40 0.78
N HIS A 271 1.14 -2.42 1.63
CA HIS A 271 1.86 -3.64 1.24
C HIS A 271 1.22 -4.36 0.05
N ASP A 272 -0.10 -4.28 -0.12
CA ASP A 272 -0.90 -4.84 -1.20
C ASP A 272 -1.57 -3.79 -2.10
N TYR A 273 -1.05 -2.56 -2.10
CA TYR A 273 -1.66 -1.45 -2.85
C TYR A 273 -1.82 -1.76 -4.33
N LYS A 274 -3.06 -1.71 -4.84
CA LYS A 274 -3.46 -2.07 -6.22
C LYS A 274 -3.31 -3.56 -6.55
N HIS A 275 -3.44 -4.45 -5.58
CA HIS A 275 -3.42 -5.89 -5.82
C HIS A 275 -4.53 -6.30 -6.82
N PRO A 276 -4.20 -7.06 -7.90
CA PRO A 276 -5.18 -7.40 -8.94
C PRO A 276 -6.12 -8.57 -8.59
N GLY A 277 -5.94 -9.22 -7.42
CA GLY A 277 -6.70 -10.41 -7.00
C GLY A 277 -6.15 -11.72 -7.57
N TYR A 278 -4.93 -11.72 -8.09
CA TYR A 278 -4.21 -12.90 -8.60
C TYR A 278 -2.81 -12.94 -8.01
N ASN A 279 -2.26 -14.13 -7.78
CA ASN A 279 -0.93 -14.30 -7.19
C ASN A 279 0.22 -14.17 -8.21
N ASN A 280 1.47 -14.11 -7.73
CA ASN A 280 2.67 -14.01 -8.56
C ASN A 280 2.77 -15.12 -9.62
N PRO A 281 2.55 -16.43 -9.31
CA PRO A 281 2.54 -17.49 -10.33
C PRO A 281 1.50 -17.30 -11.45
N PHE A 282 0.30 -16.78 -11.13
CA PHE A 282 -0.70 -16.48 -12.14
C PHE A 282 -0.21 -15.42 -13.12
N LEU A 283 0.38 -14.33 -12.61
CA LEU A 283 0.91 -13.24 -13.45
C LEU A 283 2.06 -13.73 -14.35
N GLN A 284 2.94 -14.60 -13.84
CA GLN A 284 3.99 -15.24 -14.63
C GLN A 284 3.40 -16.11 -15.74
N ASN A 285 2.47 -17.00 -15.40
CA ASN A 285 1.88 -17.96 -16.34
C ASN A 285 1.06 -17.28 -17.45
N THR A 286 0.53 -16.10 -17.18
CA THR A 286 -0.21 -15.28 -18.15
C THR A 286 0.67 -14.29 -18.91
N ASN A 287 1.97 -14.22 -18.64
CA ASN A 287 2.90 -13.22 -19.18
C ASN A 287 2.39 -11.79 -18.96
N ASP A 288 1.84 -11.52 -17.77
CA ASP A 288 1.30 -10.20 -17.42
C ASP A 288 2.39 -9.12 -17.52
N LEU A 289 2.01 -7.91 -17.92
CA LEU A 289 2.94 -6.78 -18.04
C LEU A 289 3.63 -6.42 -16.72
N ILE A 290 2.99 -6.69 -15.58
CA ILE A 290 3.58 -6.47 -14.27
C ILE A 290 4.70 -7.50 -14.04
N ALA A 291 4.49 -8.77 -14.38
CA ALA A 291 5.49 -9.83 -14.29
C ALA A 291 6.72 -9.52 -15.16
N ILE A 292 6.49 -9.15 -16.42
CA ILE A 292 7.56 -8.73 -17.34
C ILE A 292 8.33 -7.52 -16.77
N ARG A 293 7.63 -6.53 -16.21
CA ARG A 293 8.25 -5.30 -15.67
C ARG A 293 9.20 -5.60 -14.52
N TYR A 294 8.87 -6.56 -13.67
CA TYR A 294 9.64 -6.89 -12.47
C TYR A 294 10.46 -8.18 -12.62
N ASN A 295 10.58 -8.71 -13.87
CA ASN A 295 11.43 -9.84 -14.20
C ASN A 295 11.12 -11.07 -13.32
N ASP A 296 9.84 -11.33 -13.09
CA ASP A 296 9.33 -12.46 -12.29
C ASP A 296 9.86 -12.52 -10.83
N THR A 297 10.33 -11.40 -10.30
CA THR A 297 10.92 -11.34 -8.96
C THR A 297 10.04 -10.48 -8.05
N SER A 298 9.41 -11.08 -7.03
CA SER A 298 8.49 -10.43 -6.10
C SER A 298 7.58 -9.43 -6.83
N ILE A 299 6.84 -9.95 -7.82
CA ILE A 299 6.17 -9.18 -8.89
C ILE A 299 5.18 -8.18 -8.28
N LEU A 300 4.26 -8.70 -7.46
CA LEU A 300 3.20 -7.90 -6.82
C LEU A 300 3.79 -6.94 -5.81
N GLU A 301 4.69 -7.39 -4.96
CA GLU A 301 5.28 -6.61 -3.90
C GLU A 301 6.12 -5.45 -4.47
N SER A 302 6.88 -5.71 -5.54
CA SER A 302 7.57 -4.67 -6.31
C SER A 302 6.61 -3.69 -6.95
N TYR A 303 5.47 -4.15 -7.45
CA TYR A 303 4.43 -3.31 -8.01
C TYR A 303 3.79 -2.43 -6.93
N HIS A 304 3.39 -2.99 -5.78
CA HIS A 304 2.73 -2.28 -4.69
C HIS A 304 3.58 -1.10 -4.20
N ILE A 305 4.84 -1.36 -3.85
CA ILE A 305 5.72 -0.30 -3.36
C ILE A 305 6.08 0.73 -4.44
N SER A 306 6.23 0.29 -5.69
CA SER A 306 6.46 1.19 -6.83
C SER A 306 5.27 2.13 -7.04
N GLN A 307 4.04 1.61 -7.03
CA GLN A 307 2.82 2.43 -7.18
C GLN A 307 2.64 3.40 -6.01
N THR A 308 3.00 2.97 -4.79
CA THR A 308 2.99 3.83 -3.60
C THR A 308 3.92 5.02 -3.77
N PHE A 309 5.17 4.82 -4.15
CA PHE A 309 6.10 5.93 -4.39
C PHE A 309 5.73 6.79 -5.59
N LYS A 310 5.08 6.23 -6.61
CA LYS A 310 4.48 7.02 -7.70
C LYS A 310 3.38 7.94 -7.17
N LEU A 311 2.48 7.44 -6.32
CA LEU A 311 1.44 8.25 -5.69
C LEU A 311 2.06 9.38 -4.85
N ILE A 312 3.00 9.08 -3.96
CA ILE A 312 3.69 10.06 -3.12
C ILE A 312 4.29 11.20 -3.96
N ARG A 313 4.83 10.88 -5.14
CA ARG A 313 5.46 11.86 -6.04
C ARG A 313 4.49 12.53 -7.01
N SER A 314 3.28 12.04 -7.15
CA SER A 314 2.33 12.53 -8.16
C SER A 314 1.79 13.92 -7.85
N ASN A 315 1.65 14.25 -6.56
CA ASN A 315 1.10 15.52 -6.11
C ASN A 315 1.66 15.87 -4.73
N ASP A 316 1.96 17.15 -4.48
CA ASP A 316 2.44 17.61 -3.16
C ASP A 316 1.45 17.31 -2.03
N ALA A 317 0.16 17.24 -2.32
CA ALA A 317 -0.87 16.87 -1.35
C ALA A 317 -0.71 15.45 -0.80
N TYR A 318 -0.12 14.53 -1.59
CA TYR A 318 0.16 13.14 -1.22
C TYR A 318 1.61 12.92 -0.81
N ASN A 319 2.46 13.94 -0.94
CA ASN A 319 3.86 13.83 -0.55
C ASN A 319 4.00 13.93 0.96
N ILE A 320 3.75 12.80 1.63
CA ILE A 320 3.82 12.67 3.08
C ILE A 320 5.24 12.85 3.62
N PHE A 321 6.27 12.70 2.79
CA PHE A 321 7.68 12.80 3.16
C PHE A 321 8.34 14.12 2.78
N ALA A 322 7.56 15.13 2.36
CA ALA A 322 8.09 16.41 1.90
C ALA A 322 8.89 17.19 2.96
N SER A 323 8.68 16.90 4.24
CA SER A 323 9.38 17.55 5.36
C SER A 323 10.66 16.85 5.79
N LEU A 324 10.96 15.67 5.26
CA LEU A 324 12.13 14.89 5.64
C LEU A 324 13.41 15.44 5.00
N SER A 325 14.53 15.28 5.72
CA SER A 325 15.84 15.46 5.12
C SER A 325 16.09 14.42 4.01
N ASN A 326 17.03 14.67 3.12
CA ASN A 326 17.39 13.72 2.07
C ASN A 326 17.91 12.39 2.65
N GLU A 327 18.55 12.40 3.81
CA GLU A 327 19.03 11.22 4.50
C GLU A 327 17.86 10.42 5.09
N ASP A 328 16.98 11.06 5.86
CA ASP A 328 15.80 10.43 6.44
C ASP A 328 14.90 9.85 5.34
N TYR A 329 14.70 10.58 4.23
CA TYR A 329 13.93 10.07 3.10
C TYR A 329 14.54 8.81 2.49
N ARG A 330 15.87 8.76 2.32
CA ARG A 330 16.57 7.55 1.84
C ARG A 330 16.36 6.37 2.80
N ASN A 331 16.47 6.61 4.10
CA ASN A 331 16.30 5.58 5.13
C ASN A 331 14.87 5.06 5.16
N VAL A 332 13.86 5.95 5.17
CA VAL A 332 12.43 5.58 5.09
C VAL A 332 12.14 4.80 3.82
N ARG A 333 12.63 5.28 2.68
CA ARG A 333 12.43 4.62 1.39
C ARG A 333 13.02 3.21 1.38
N LYS A 334 14.27 3.05 1.87
CA LYS A 334 14.94 1.75 1.98
C LYS A 334 14.15 0.80 2.88
N ARG A 335 13.71 1.29 4.05
CA ARG A 335 12.93 0.51 5.01
C ARG A 335 11.61 0.05 4.40
N MET A 336 10.82 0.95 3.85
CA MET A 336 9.52 0.61 3.25
C MET A 336 9.64 -0.39 2.08
N ILE A 337 10.67 -0.23 1.22
CA ILE A 337 10.91 -1.18 0.12
C ILE A 337 11.18 -2.58 0.69
N GLY A 338 12.10 -2.72 1.65
CA GLY A 338 12.41 -4.01 2.25
C GLY A 338 11.19 -4.63 2.93
N LEU A 339 10.43 -3.85 3.69
CA LEU A 339 9.23 -4.32 4.39
C LEU A 339 8.17 -4.87 3.44
N VAL A 340 7.88 -4.16 2.35
CA VAL A 340 6.86 -4.61 1.39
C VAL A 340 7.36 -5.82 0.58
N ILE A 341 8.63 -5.84 0.16
CA ILE A 341 9.18 -7.02 -0.52
C ILE A 341 9.17 -8.25 0.40
N ALA A 342 9.35 -8.06 1.71
CA ALA A 342 9.39 -9.16 2.67
C ALA A 342 8.02 -9.84 2.90
N THR A 343 6.92 -9.28 2.42
CA THR A 343 5.59 -9.93 2.44
C THR A 343 5.44 -11.01 1.36
N ASP A 344 6.33 -11.06 0.35
CA ASP A 344 6.35 -12.17 -0.60
C ASP A 344 6.58 -13.51 0.13
N MET A 345 5.63 -14.43 -0.01
CA MET A 345 5.67 -15.76 0.60
C MET A 345 6.90 -16.58 0.24
N VAL A 346 7.61 -16.23 -0.83
CA VAL A 346 8.89 -16.88 -1.20
C VAL A 346 9.95 -16.73 -0.11
N PHE A 347 9.86 -15.66 0.71
CA PHE A 347 10.79 -15.41 1.81
C PHE A 347 10.37 -16.06 3.14
N HIS A 348 9.18 -16.66 3.23
CA HIS A 348 8.66 -17.22 4.48
C HIS A 348 9.65 -18.14 5.20
N PHE A 349 10.19 -19.15 4.51
CA PHE A 349 11.12 -20.10 5.12
C PHE A 349 12.47 -19.48 5.47
N LYS A 350 12.93 -18.47 4.74
CA LYS A 350 14.12 -17.69 5.09
C LYS A 350 13.91 -16.93 6.40
N GLN A 351 12.77 -16.27 6.55
CA GLN A 351 12.40 -15.52 7.76
C GLN A 351 12.19 -16.45 8.95
N PHE A 352 11.53 -17.60 8.73
CA PHE A 352 11.40 -18.63 9.76
C PHE A 352 12.75 -19.18 10.19
N GLY A 353 13.67 -19.44 9.24
CA GLY A 353 15.04 -19.83 9.52
C GLY A 353 15.81 -18.80 10.35
N PHE A 354 15.62 -17.51 10.06
CA PHE A 354 16.21 -16.42 10.85
C PHE A 354 15.74 -16.45 12.31
N LEU A 355 14.43 -16.63 12.58
CA LEU A 355 13.92 -16.75 13.96
C LEU A 355 14.59 -17.92 14.69
N LYS A 356 14.63 -19.09 14.04
CA LYS A 356 15.27 -20.30 14.61
C LYS A 356 16.76 -20.11 14.89
N ASP A 357 17.47 -19.44 13.96
CA ASP A 357 18.88 -19.08 14.16
C ASP A 357 19.07 -18.18 15.39
N LYS A 358 18.24 -17.16 15.58
CA LYS A 358 18.33 -16.29 16.76
C LYS A 358 18.03 -17.04 18.03
N ILE A 359 17.00 -17.89 18.03
CA ILE A 359 16.67 -18.73 19.19
C ILE A 359 17.86 -19.62 19.57
N ALA A 360 18.47 -20.31 18.60
CA ALA A 360 19.59 -21.20 18.84
C ALA A 360 20.87 -20.44 19.26
N THR A 361 21.24 -19.38 18.52
CA THR A 361 22.47 -18.62 18.74
C THR A 361 22.51 -17.98 20.13
N TYR A 362 21.38 -17.45 20.60
CA TYR A 362 21.32 -16.75 21.88
C TYR A 362 20.70 -17.60 23.00
N SER A 363 20.39 -18.88 22.73
CA SER A 363 19.73 -19.82 23.68
C SER A 363 18.47 -19.18 24.27
N ILE A 364 17.59 -18.67 23.40
CA ILE A 364 16.35 -18.01 23.82
C ILE A 364 15.34 -19.08 24.24
N THR A 365 14.78 -18.91 25.43
CA THR A 365 13.69 -19.76 25.93
C THR A 365 12.64 -18.85 26.56
N LYS A 366 11.43 -18.83 26.00
CA LYS A 366 10.32 -18.00 26.45
C LYS A 366 10.73 -16.53 26.69
N GLY A 367 11.47 -15.96 25.74
CA GLY A 367 11.95 -14.57 25.77
C GLY A 367 13.19 -14.33 26.64
N GLU A 368 13.61 -15.29 27.46
CA GLU A 368 14.88 -15.16 28.18
C GLU A 368 16.03 -15.03 27.20
N ASN A 369 17.00 -14.19 27.51
CA ASN A 369 18.17 -13.90 26.69
C ASN A 369 17.89 -13.13 25.38
N ARG A 370 16.66 -12.75 25.04
CA ARG A 370 16.37 -12.02 23.79
C ARG A 370 17.15 -10.70 23.69
N ASP A 371 17.42 -10.04 24.81
CA ASP A 371 18.19 -8.79 24.83
C ASP A 371 19.62 -8.96 24.34
N LYS A 372 20.17 -10.16 24.38
CA LYS A 372 21.49 -10.47 23.82
C LYS A 372 21.55 -10.24 22.31
N ILE A 373 20.42 -10.36 21.60
CA ILE A 373 20.33 -10.07 20.17
C ILE A 373 20.74 -8.62 19.90
N VAL A 374 20.22 -7.68 20.68
CA VAL A 374 20.51 -6.24 20.53
C VAL A 374 21.85 -5.87 21.14
N ALA A 375 22.19 -6.50 22.30
CA ALA A 375 23.46 -6.25 22.97
C ALA A 375 24.68 -6.71 22.16
N ALA A 376 24.51 -7.68 21.28
CA ALA A 376 25.56 -8.14 20.35
C ALA A 376 25.90 -7.15 19.24
N ILE A 377 25.17 -6.04 19.14
CA ILE A 377 25.33 -5.07 18.05
C ILE A 377 25.93 -3.77 18.59
N ASP A 378 27.18 -3.58 18.26
CA ASP A 378 28.02 -2.46 18.70
C ASP A 378 28.17 -1.33 17.67
N LYS A 379 27.66 -1.51 16.43
CA LYS A 379 27.80 -0.55 15.33
C LYS A 379 26.44 -0.05 14.83
N PRO A 380 26.30 1.29 14.57
CA PRO A 380 25.02 1.87 14.13
C PRO A 380 24.47 1.29 12.83
N ASP A 381 25.32 0.97 11.85
CA ASP A 381 24.94 0.38 10.57
C ASP A 381 24.34 -1.04 10.74
N LYS A 382 24.90 -1.82 11.69
CA LYS A 382 24.38 -3.14 12.05
C LYS A 382 23.05 -3.06 12.78
N ILE A 383 22.82 -1.98 13.58
CA ILE A 383 21.53 -1.76 14.25
C ILE A 383 20.43 -1.57 13.21
N PHE A 384 20.63 -0.74 12.19
CA PHE A 384 19.64 -0.55 11.13
C PHE A 384 19.31 -1.87 10.41
N THR A 385 20.32 -2.66 10.09
CA THR A 385 20.13 -3.96 9.40
C THR A 385 19.31 -4.91 10.26
N MET A 386 19.66 -5.05 11.54
CA MET A 386 18.90 -5.92 12.46
C MET A 386 17.45 -5.43 12.67
N GLN A 387 17.27 -4.12 12.83
CA GLN A 387 15.93 -3.54 12.90
C GLN A 387 15.13 -3.88 11.65
N GLN A 388 15.76 -3.79 10.46
CA GLN A 388 15.13 -4.12 9.19
C GLN A 388 14.72 -5.59 9.15
N ASP A 389 15.63 -6.51 9.49
CA ASP A 389 15.37 -7.95 9.48
C ASP A 389 14.19 -8.31 10.40
N PHE A 390 14.13 -7.75 11.61
CA PHE A 390 13.02 -8.00 12.53
C PHE A 390 11.71 -7.35 12.06
N LEU A 391 11.76 -6.14 11.53
CA LEU A 391 10.55 -5.46 11.02
C LEU A 391 10.00 -6.16 9.78
N GLU A 392 10.84 -6.74 8.92
CA GLU A 392 10.43 -7.60 7.80
C GLU A 392 9.68 -8.84 8.29
N ILE A 393 10.17 -9.49 9.34
CA ILE A 393 9.49 -10.62 9.97
C ILE A 393 8.18 -10.19 10.61
N ILE A 394 8.14 -9.02 11.24
CA ILE A 394 6.93 -8.51 11.91
C ILE A 394 5.83 -8.19 10.90
N ILE A 395 6.14 -7.51 9.79
CA ILE A 395 5.13 -7.20 8.78
C ILE A 395 4.62 -8.50 8.12
N HIS A 396 5.49 -9.45 7.83
CA HIS A 396 5.11 -10.76 7.33
C HIS A 396 4.23 -11.51 8.34
N ALA A 397 4.59 -11.51 9.63
CA ALA A 397 3.76 -12.07 10.69
C ALA A 397 2.37 -11.42 10.73
N CYS A 398 2.28 -10.11 10.56
CA CYS A 398 0.99 -9.40 10.51
C CYS A 398 0.16 -9.81 9.30
N ASP A 399 0.77 -9.96 8.15
CA ASP A 399 0.14 -10.32 6.88
C ASP A 399 -0.49 -11.72 6.93
N ILE A 400 0.23 -12.70 7.47
CA ILE A 400 -0.26 -14.09 7.65
C ILE A 400 -1.00 -14.32 8.97
N SER A 401 -1.41 -13.26 9.69
CA SER A 401 -1.91 -13.32 11.06
C SER A 401 -3.36 -13.79 11.21
N ASN A 402 -4.15 -13.90 10.15
CA ASN A 402 -5.58 -14.19 10.27
C ASN A 402 -5.87 -15.44 11.14
N PRO A 403 -5.13 -16.57 11.02
CA PRO A 403 -5.34 -17.74 11.87
C PRO A 403 -5.01 -17.54 13.36
N THR A 404 -4.36 -16.44 13.72
CA THR A 404 -4.02 -16.09 15.10
C THR A 404 -5.13 -15.29 15.80
N LYS A 405 -6.20 -14.93 15.09
CA LYS A 405 -7.34 -14.18 15.62
C LYS A 405 -8.38 -15.11 16.27
N PRO A 406 -9.31 -14.59 17.08
CA PRO A 406 -10.48 -15.35 17.56
C PRO A 406 -11.19 -16.06 16.38
N PHE A 407 -11.75 -17.25 16.64
CA PHE A 407 -12.28 -18.12 15.58
C PHE A 407 -13.38 -17.48 14.74
N ASP A 408 -14.27 -16.73 15.36
CA ASP A 408 -15.34 -15.98 14.68
C ASP A 408 -14.78 -14.95 13.68
N ILE A 409 -13.77 -14.19 14.06
CA ILE A 409 -13.09 -13.23 13.17
C ILE A 409 -12.32 -13.98 12.07
N TYR A 410 -11.56 -15.02 12.45
CA TYR A 410 -10.79 -15.81 11.48
C TYR A 410 -11.65 -16.46 10.41
N THR A 411 -12.83 -16.95 10.78
CA THR A 411 -13.73 -17.62 9.81
C THR A 411 -14.12 -16.68 8.66
N PHE A 412 -14.37 -15.39 8.95
CA PHE A 412 -14.62 -14.39 7.88
C PHE A 412 -13.42 -14.21 6.95
N TRP A 413 -12.21 -14.15 7.51
CA TRP A 413 -10.98 -14.05 6.70
C TRP A 413 -10.74 -15.30 5.87
N ALA A 414 -10.98 -16.49 6.43
CA ALA A 414 -10.87 -17.75 5.72
C ALA A 414 -11.83 -17.83 4.52
N ASP A 415 -13.07 -17.36 4.67
CA ASP A 415 -14.03 -17.27 3.58
C ASP A 415 -13.55 -16.32 2.47
N LYS A 416 -13.02 -15.15 2.85
CA LYS A 416 -12.55 -14.14 1.90
C LYS A 416 -11.36 -14.65 1.07
N VAL A 417 -10.31 -15.21 1.72
CA VAL A 417 -9.11 -15.67 1.02
C VAL A 417 -9.39 -16.86 0.11
N VAL A 418 -10.19 -17.82 0.57
CA VAL A 418 -10.53 -19.00 -0.24
C VAL A 418 -11.41 -18.62 -1.44
N ASN A 419 -12.33 -17.67 -1.27
CA ASN A 419 -13.13 -17.17 -2.39
C ASN A 419 -12.25 -16.48 -3.46
N GLU A 420 -11.20 -15.78 -3.06
CA GLU A 420 -10.26 -15.17 -4.00
C GLU A 420 -9.44 -16.24 -4.73
N PHE A 421 -8.93 -17.25 -4.02
CA PHE A 421 -8.25 -18.39 -4.63
C PHE A 421 -9.15 -19.13 -5.64
N TRP A 422 -10.39 -19.39 -5.31
CA TRP A 422 -11.32 -20.06 -6.23
C TRP A 422 -11.64 -19.21 -7.47
N ARG A 423 -11.73 -17.87 -7.32
CA ARG A 423 -11.86 -16.97 -8.49
C ARG A 423 -10.65 -17.06 -9.42
N GLN A 424 -9.44 -17.14 -8.85
CA GLN A 424 -8.23 -17.35 -9.63
C GLN A 424 -8.29 -18.71 -10.36
N GLY A 425 -8.63 -19.79 -9.66
CA GLY A 425 -8.74 -21.13 -10.27
C GLY A 425 -9.77 -21.20 -11.41
N ASP A 426 -10.92 -20.55 -11.25
CA ASP A 426 -11.92 -20.43 -12.32
C ASP A 426 -11.36 -19.67 -13.53
N LYS A 427 -10.57 -18.60 -13.28
CA LYS A 427 -9.91 -17.84 -14.33
C LYS A 427 -8.84 -18.66 -15.04
N GLU A 428 -8.00 -19.40 -14.29
CA GLU A 428 -7.01 -20.31 -14.83
C GLU A 428 -7.63 -21.38 -15.75
N LYS A 429 -8.73 -22.00 -15.30
CA LYS A 429 -9.51 -22.96 -16.13
C LYS A 429 -10.01 -22.30 -17.42
N SER A 430 -10.56 -21.10 -17.34
CA SER A 430 -11.06 -20.37 -18.51
C SER A 430 -9.99 -20.04 -19.55
N LEU A 431 -8.74 -19.95 -19.10
CA LEU A 431 -7.56 -19.70 -19.95
C LEU A 431 -6.85 -20.98 -20.40
N GLY A 432 -7.33 -22.16 -20.00
CA GLY A 432 -6.69 -23.44 -20.29
C GLY A 432 -5.37 -23.64 -19.52
N LEU A 433 -5.15 -22.91 -18.44
CA LEU A 433 -3.97 -23.03 -17.59
C LEU A 433 -4.16 -24.14 -16.55
N LYS A 434 -3.04 -24.69 -16.07
CA LYS A 434 -3.06 -25.57 -14.90
C LYS A 434 -3.54 -24.78 -13.69
N VAL A 435 -4.53 -25.29 -12.97
CA VAL A 435 -5.04 -24.65 -11.76
C VAL A 435 -4.01 -24.67 -10.66
N SER A 436 -3.76 -23.52 -10.05
CA SER A 436 -2.84 -23.36 -8.93
C SER A 436 -3.30 -24.13 -7.70
N MET A 437 -2.35 -24.47 -6.82
CA MET A 437 -2.64 -25.17 -5.56
C MET A 437 -3.68 -24.38 -4.74
N ASN A 438 -4.65 -25.09 -4.15
CA ASN A 438 -5.76 -24.54 -3.36
C ASN A 438 -6.77 -23.65 -4.14
N CYS A 439 -6.61 -23.49 -5.47
CA CYS A 439 -7.48 -22.63 -6.28
C CYS A 439 -8.63 -23.39 -6.95
N ASP A 440 -8.70 -24.71 -6.87
CA ASP A 440 -9.82 -25.48 -7.45
C ASP A 440 -10.93 -25.72 -6.43
N ARG A 441 -12.05 -25.01 -6.58
CA ARG A 441 -13.24 -25.16 -5.71
C ARG A 441 -13.87 -26.54 -5.73
N ASN A 442 -13.59 -27.35 -6.75
CA ASN A 442 -14.15 -28.70 -6.87
C ASN A 442 -13.31 -29.75 -6.11
N THR A 443 -12.04 -29.45 -5.85
CA THR A 443 -11.09 -30.43 -5.25
C THR A 443 -10.57 -29.99 -3.89
N THR A 444 -10.60 -28.70 -3.57
CA THR A 444 -10.07 -28.17 -2.33
C THR A 444 -11.16 -27.43 -1.55
N THR A 445 -11.50 -27.95 -0.36
CA THR A 445 -12.45 -27.30 0.53
C THR A 445 -11.78 -26.18 1.33
N LYS A 446 -12.60 -25.27 1.89
CA LYS A 446 -12.10 -24.22 2.79
C LYS A 446 -11.35 -24.83 3.98
N ALA A 447 -11.94 -25.82 4.64
CA ALA A 447 -11.33 -26.44 5.81
C ALA A 447 -10.00 -27.11 5.46
N GLN A 448 -9.91 -27.82 4.33
CA GLN A 448 -8.65 -28.41 3.88
C GLN A 448 -7.56 -27.37 3.65
N CYS A 449 -7.88 -26.27 2.97
CA CYS A 449 -6.95 -25.17 2.72
C CYS A 449 -6.43 -24.55 4.03
N GLN A 450 -7.34 -24.24 4.98
CA GLN A 450 -6.98 -23.60 6.24
C GLN A 450 -6.17 -24.52 7.17
N VAL A 451 -6.52 -25.80 7.26
CA VAL A 451 -5.75 -26.78 8.05
C VAL A 451 -4.31 -26.87 7.54
N GLY A 452 -4.13 -27.01 6.21
CA GLY A 452 -2.77 -27.06 5.62
C GLY A 452 -1.97 -25.79 5.90
N PHE A 453 -2.60 -24.62 5.77
CA PHE A 453 -1.94 -23.33 6.04
C PHE A 453 -1.53 -23.19 7.51
N MET A 454 -2.40 -23.57 8.46
CA MET A 454 -2.08 -23.52 9.88
C MET A 454 -1.02 -24.53 10.29
N ASP A 455 -1.11 -25.78 9.80
CA ASP A 455 -0.17 -26.86 10.21
C ASP A 455 1.25 -26.64 9.65
N PHE A 456 1.39 -26.14 8.42
CA PHE A 456 2.70 -26.08 7.73
C PHE A 456 3.34 -24.68 7.72
N ILE A 457 2.55 -23.62 7.79
CA ILE A 457 3.04 -22.24 7.65
C ILE A 457 2.91 -21.50 8.97
N VAL A 458 1.68 -21.28 9.44
CA VAL A 458 1.39 -20.36 10.54
C VAL A 458 1.84 -20.90 11.89
N GLY A 459 1.50 -22.16 12.22
CA GLY A 459 1.80 -22.77 13.52
C GLY A 459 3.30 -22.82 13.83
N PRO A 460 4.15 -23.38 12.94
CA PRO A 460 5.60 -23.39 13.13
C PRO A 460 6.21 -21.99 13.26
N PHE A 461 5.79 -21.06 12.42
CA PHE A 461 6.30 -19.69 12.39
C PHE A 461 5.97 -18.95 13.67
N PHE A 462 4.67 -18.89 14.08
CA PHE A 462 4.26 -18.21 15.30
C PHE A 462 4.75 -18.90 16.57
N GLY A 463 4.99 -20.21 16.54
CA GLY A 463 5.67 -20.91 17.64
C GLY A 463 7.07 -20.33 17.90
N SER A 464 7.89 -20.16 16.85
CA SER A 464 9.21 -19.53 16.98
C SER A 464 9.13 -18.02 17.27
N PHE A 465 8.13 -17.34 16.73
CA PHE A 465 7.92 -15.91 16.99
C PHE A 465 7.58 -15.68 18.48
N ALA A 466 6.70 -16.49 19.05
CA ALA A 466 6.33 -16.43 20.47
C ALA A 466 7.46 -16.90 21.41
N GLU A 467 8.42 -17.72 20.95
CA GLU A 467 9.59 -18.07 21.73
C GLU A 467 10.48 -16.85 22.00
N ILE A 468 10.59 -15.94 21.02
CA ILE A 468 11.30 -14.66 21.19
C ILE A 468 10.43 -13.64 21.93
N PHE A 469 9.12 -13.61 21.63
CA PHE A 469 8.16 -12.65 22.17
C PHE A 469 7.03 -13.36 22.93
N PRO A 470 7.30 -13.86 24.16
CA PRO A 470 6.34 -14.64 24.93
C PRO A 470 5.06 -13.87 25.29
N GLU A 471 5.11 -12.55 25.26
CA GLU A 471 3.93 -11.70 25.43
C GLU A 471 2.87 -11.93 24.34
N LEU A 472 3.25 -12.57 23.23
CA LEU A 472 2.39 -12.91 22.10
C LEU A 472 1.99 -14.40 22.06
N THR A 473 2.15 -15.15 23.14
CA THR A 473 1.81 -16.60 23.20
C THR A 473 0.34 -16.86 22.88
N PHE A 474 -0.56 -15.92 23.17
CA PHE A 474 -1.98 -16.02 22.82
C PHE A 474 -2.22 -16.25 21.32
N LEU A 475 -1.32 -15.79 20.43
CA LEU A 475 -1.40 -16.06 18.99
C LEU A 475 -1.30 -17.55 18.70
N VAL A 476 -0.36 -18.23 19.38
CA VAL A 476 -0.15 -19.68 19.24
C VAL A 476 -1.34 -20.46 19.77
N ASP A 477 -1.93 -20.02 20.88
CA ASP A 477 -3.10 -20.66 21.47
C ASP A 477 -4.33 -20.52 20.56
N ASN A 478 -4.52 -19.35 19.93
CA ASN A 478 -5.56 -19.15 18.94
C ASN A 478 -5.35 -20.04 17.71
N VAL A 479 -4.12 -20.14 17.17
CA VAL A 479 -3.80 -21.04 16.04
C VAL A 479 -4.16 -22.49 16.39
N LYS A 480 -3.78 -23.00 17.57
CA LYS A 480 -4.11 -24.37 18.02
C LYS A 480 -5.62 -24.60 18.09
N ASN A 481 -6.35 -23.66 18.72
CA ASN A 481 -7.80 -23.72 18.82
C ASN A 481 -8.46 -23.71 17.43
N ASN A 482 -8.04 -22.81 16.55
CA ASN A 482 -8.57 -22.67 15.22
C ASN A 482 -8.26 -23.90 14.35
N THR A 483 -7.04 -24.44 14.45
CA THR A 483 -6.65 -25.69 13.79
C THR A 483 -7.57 -26.85 14.21
N THR A 484 -7.84 -26.98 15.52
CA THR A 484 -8.73 -28.03 16.03
C THR A 484 -10.13 -27.91 15.45
N LYS A 485 -10.69 -26.70 15.44
CA LYS A 485 -12.03 -26.45 14.88
C LYS A 485 -12.10 -26.70 13.38
N PHE A 486 -11.11 -26.26 12.61
CA PHE A 486 -11.07 -26.52 11.16
C PHE A 486 -10.84 -28.00 10.83
N LYS A 487 -10.10 -28.76 11.66
CA LYS A 487 -9.98 -30.23 11.53
C LYS A 487 -11.34 -30.92 11.72
N GLN A 488 -12.10 -30.51 12.71
CA GLN A 488 -13.48 -31.00 12.94
C GLN A 488 -14.41 -30.71 11.76
N ILE A 489 -14.34 -29.47 11.22
CA ILE A 489 -15.11 -29.10 10.03
C ILE A 489 -14.72 -29.97 8.84
N LYS A 490 -13.41 -30.19 8.62
CA LYS A 490 -12.91 -31.04 7.54
C LYS A 490 -13.38 -32.49 7.67
N GLU A 491 -13.32 -33.08 8.86
CA GLU A 491 -13.79 -34.43 9.12
C GLU A 491 -15.30 -34.60 8.81
N GLU A 492 -16.08 -33.58 9.15
CA GLU A 492 -17.51 -33.54 8.84
C GLU A 492 -17.76 -33.44 7.31
N GLU A 493 -17.04 -32.55 6.62
CA GLU A 493 -17.10 -32.44 5.16
C GLU A 493 -16.72 -33.76 4.46
N ASP A 494 -15.66 -34.43 4.91
CA ASP A 494 -15.19 -35.71 4.38
C ASP A 494 -16.23 -36.85 4.62
N ARG A 495 -16.90 -36.83 5.78
CA ARG A 495 -17.98 -37.80 6.10
C ARG A 495 -19.17 -37.59 5.17
N GLN A 496 -19.65 -36.38 5.03
CA GLN A 496 -20.79 -36.06 4.16
C GLN A 496 -20.53 -36.39 2.68
N LYS A 497 -19.27 -36.23 2.24
CA LYS A 497 -18.86 -36.59 0.89
C LYS A 497 -18.97 -38.11 0.67
N LYS A 498 -18.46 -38.92 1.60
CA LYS A 498 -18.52 -40.38 1.55
C LYS A 498 -19.97 -40.91 1.56
N GLU A 499 -20.84 -40.30 2.37
CA GLU A 499 -22.27 -40.66 2.43
C GLU A 499 -22.98 -40.40 1.09
N LYS A 500 -22.67 -39.25 0.44
CA LYS A 500 -23.24 -38.93 -0.90
C LYS A 500 -22.72 -39.88 -1.98
N GLU A 501 -21.44 -40.23 -1.98
CA GLU A 501 -20.85 -41.19 -2.93
C GLU A 501 -21.39 -42.59 -2.73
N GLY A 502 -21.58 -43.03 -1.47
CA GLY A 502 -22.21 -44.33 -1.15
C GLY A 502 -23.67 -44.45 -1.53
N ASN A 503 -24.43 -43.34 -1.52
CA ASN A 503 -25.83 -43.30 -1.92
C ASN A 503 -25.99 -43.24 -3.46
N ASN A 504 -25.02 -42.69 -4.20
CA ASN A 504 -25.05 -42.65 -5.67
C ASN A 504 -24.55 -43.96 -6.31
N SER A 505 -24.00 -44.89 -5.51
CA SER A 505 -23.52 -46.20 -5.97
C SER A 505 -24.51 -47.32 -5.71
N LYS A 506 -25.69 -47.02 -5.14
CA LYS A 506 -26.84 -47.91 -4.99
C LYS A 506 -27.95 -47.51 -5.96
#